data_1c70613f292e2e2bf0e52d4e344cfa5c
#
_entry.id   1c70613f292e2e2bf0e52d4e344cfa5c
#
_cell.length_a   1.000
_cell.length_b   1.000
_cell.length_c   1.000
_cell.angle_alpha   90.00
_cell.angle_beta   90.00
_cell.angle_gamma   90.00
#
_symmetry.space_group_name_H-M   'P 1'
#
loop_
_entity.id
_entity.type
_entity.pdbx_description
1 polymer ?
#
loop_
_entity_poly.entity_id
_entity_poly.type
_entity_poly.pdbx_seq_one_letter_code
_entity_poly.pdbx_strand_id
1 'polypeptide(L)'
;MLSGVTVIGFIGYLLLGLSAFDSLYMTVITITTVGFSEIGAPDEITAAYQTFTLLLALFGVGTALYTLGVSFEALVEGSINDGLKIRRGLRMIDKKSNHIIVVGNGRVGQAIVHYVGRHGAEVVMVDRRPQPDSEWPIVIGEATEDQTLRDAGIERATTLIAALDSDADNVYVTLSARALNPALHIVARTDHQHNEAKFFQAGADRVVNPYEISGSRMGALALHPTLAEFLDEVLHDDSHGVTVDEIEVPPTSPAVGKPLGDLVGPGGQPLVIALRDADHGYVANPSSSTPVPAGTVLVVLGSNADVAALAERV
;
A
#
# COMPACT_ATOMS: atom_id res chain seq x y z
N MET A 1 17.18 -33.38 3.47
CA MET A 1 16.79 -34.51 4.35
C MET A 1 16.56 -35.80 3.54
N LEU A 2 15.66 -35.84 2.58
CA LEU A 2 15.37 -37.04 1.78
C LEU A 2 16.60 -37.65 1.12
N SER A 3 17.46 -36.82 0.50
CA SER A 3 18.70 -37.25 -0.12
C SER A 3 19.67 -37.95 0.87
N GLY A 4 19.71 -37.49 2.11
CA GLY A 4 20.52 -38.11 3.14
C GLY A 4 20.03 -39.51 3.52
N VAL A 5 18.72 -39.68 3.66
CA VAL A 5 18.11 -40.99 3.96
C VAL A 5 18.30 -41.97 2.80
N THR A 6 18.19 -41.47 1.55
CA THR A 6 18.45 -42.26 0.36
C THR A 6 19.92 -42.76 0.30
N VAL A 7 20.88 -41.89 0.62
CA VAL A 7 22.30 -42.27 0.68
C VAL A 7 22.57 -43.29 1.78
N ILE A 8 21.97 -43.10 2.98
CA ILE A 8 22.10 -44.07 4.09
C ILE A 8 21.50 -45.40 3.72
N GLY A 9 20.31 -45.43 3.11
CA GLY A 9 19.67 -46.67 2.65
C GLY A 9 20.52 -47.40 1.62
N PHE A 10 21.01 -46.68 0.60
CA PHE A 10 21.86 -47.24 -0.44
C PHE A 10 23.15 -47.84 0.13
N ILE A 11 23.87 -47.11 0.98
CA ILE A 11 25.12 -47.61 1.57
C ILE A 11 24.83 -48.78 2.50
N GLY A 12 23.77 -48.73 3.28
CA GLY A 12 23.37 -49.79 4.22
C GLY A 12 23.11 -51.12 3.50
N TYR A 13 22.36 -51.14 2.40
CA TYR A 13 22.13 -52.34 1.61
C TYR A 13 23.37 -52.83 0.88
N LEU A 14 24.26 -51.93 0.41
CA LEU A 14 25.57 -52.31 -0.13
C LEU A 14 26.42 -53.07 0.92
N LEU A 15 26.45 -52.57 2.15
CA LEU A 15 27.20 -53.20 3.24
C LEU A 15 26.58 -54.55 3.67
N LEU A 16 25.31 -54.74 3.41
CA LEU A 16 24.59 -56.00 3.65
C LEU A 16 24.72 -57.00 2.49
N GLY A 17 25.50 -56.67 1.44
CA GLY A 17 25.87 -57.60 0.38
C GLY A 17 25.05 -57.49 -0.92
N LEU A 18 24.11 -56.54 -1.02
CA LEU A 18 23.36 -56.34 -2.26
C LEU A 18 24.23 -55.69 -3.35
N SER A 19 23.88 -55.94 -4.60
CA SER A 19 24.46 -55.21 -5.72
C SER A 19 24.12 -53.72 -5.67
N ALA A 20 24.89 -52.85 -6.33
CA ALA A 20 24.64 -51.42 -6.35
C ALA A 20 23.20 -51.09 -6.88
N PHE A 21 22.77 -51.81 -7.90
CA PHE A 21 21.42 -51.63 -8.46
C PHE A 21 20.32 -52.04 -7.48
N ASP A 22 20.49 -53.24 -6.87
CA ASP A 22 19.50 -53.77 -5.90
C ASP A 22 19.44 -52.91 -4.65
N SER A 23 20.59 -52.38 -4.17
CA SER A 23 20.67 -51.47 -3.02
C SER A 23 19.89 -50.18 -3.30
N LEU A 24 20.02 -49.59 -4.47
CA LEU A 24 19.26 -48.40 -4.86
C LEU A 24 17.78 -48.74 -4.98
N TYR A 25 17.46 -49.87 -5.66
CA TYR A 25 16.09 -50.30 -5.85
C TYR A 25 15.37 -50.53 -4.50
N MET A 26 15.98 -51.31 -3.61
CA MET A 26 15.43 -51.58 -2.26
C MET A 26 15.25 -50.30 -1.47
N THR A 27 16.22 -49.38 -1.52
CA THR A 27 16.12 -48.09 -0.85
C THR A 27 14.89 -47.28 -1.35
N VAL A 28 14.75 -47.18 -2.67
CA VAL A 28 13.65 -46.40 -3.26
C VAL A 28 12.30 -47.02 -2.95
N ILE A 29 12.12 -48.36 -3.14
CA ILE A 29 10.83 -48.99 -2.89
C ILE A 29 10.43 -48.98 -1.39
N THR A 30 11.42 -48.97 -0.50
CA THR A 30 11.18 -48.85 0.95
C THR A 30 10.76 -47.46 1.34
N ILE A 31 11.48 -46.40 0.90
CA ILE A 31 11.20 -45.01 1.22
C ILE A 31 9.88 -44.54 0.59
N THR A 32 9.57 -45.03 -0.62
CA THR A 32 8.32 -44.69 -1.34
C THR A 32 7.13 -45.53 -0.90
N THR A 33 7.29 -46.42 0.09
CA THR A 33 6.22 -47.29 0.62
C THR A 33 5.64 -48.27 -0.39
N VAL A 34 6.33 -48.54 -1.51
CA VAL A 34 5.87 -49.48 -2.53
C VAL A 34 6.01 -50.94 -2.02
N GLY A 35 7.14 -51.26 -1.36
CA GLY A 35 7.32 -52.48 -0.58
C GLY A 35 7.02 -53.78 -1.33
N PHE A 36 7.52 -53.94 -2.58
CA PHE A 36 7.11 -55.04 -3.44
C PHE A 36 7.55 -56.42 -2.91
N SER A 37 8.81 -56.59 -2.60
CA SER A 37 9.40 -57.76 -1.96
C SER A 37 10.85 -57.50 -1.57
N GLU A 38 11.38 -58.25 -0.63
CA GLU A 38 12.79 -58.27 -0.31
C GLU A 38 13.55 -58.95 -1.43
N ILE A 39 14.73 -58.36 -1.79
CA ILE A 39 15.64 -58.93 -2.80
C ILE A 39 16.71 -59.72 -2.07
N GLY A 40 16.88 -60.98 -2.46
CA GLY A 40 17.86 -61.92 -1.96
C GLY A 40 17.27 -63.31 -1.85
N ALA A 41 18.13 -64.37 -1.84
CA ALA A 41 17.68 -65.71 -1.54
C ALA A 41 17.26 -65.82 -0.06
N PRO A 42 16.35 -66.71 0.31
CA PRO A 42 15.86 -66.82 1.70
C PRO A 42 16.97 -67.00 2.75
N ASP A 43 18.10 -67.59 2.37
CA ASP A 43 19.30 -67.77 3.19
C ASP A 43 20.21 -66.55 3.27
N GLU A 44 20.04 -65.59 2.39
CA GLU A 44 20.74 -64.30 2.37
C GLU A 44 20.01 -63.21 3.20
N ILE A 45 18.70 -63.40 3.44
CA ILE A 45 17.89 -62.46 4.24
C ILE A 45 18.19 -62.71 5.73
N THR A 46 19.16 -62.01 6.25
CA THR A 46 19.59 -62.11 7.66
C THR A 46 18.74 -61.24 8.56
N ALA A 47 18.80 -61.54 9.89
CA ALA A 47 18.15 -60.69 10.88
C ALA A 47 18.68 -59.22 10.84
N ALA A 48 19.96 -59.04 10.47
CA ALA A 48 20.56 -57.71 10.29
C ALA A 48 19.90 -56.96 9.12
N TYR A 49 19.70 -57.65 7.97
CA TYR A 49 19.01 -57.10 6.81
C TYR A 49 17.57 -56.63 7.15
N GLN A 50 16.80 -57.50 7.80
CA GLN A 50 15.42 -57.19 8.20
C GLN A 50 15.35 -56.03 9.17
N THR A 51 16.26 -56.00 10.17
CA THR A 51 16.32 -54.91 11.15
C THR A 51 16.67 -53.58 10.47
N PHE A 52 17.63 -53.58 9.55
CA PHE A 52 18.00 -52.38 8.80
C PHE A 52 16.82 -51.89 7.93
N THR A 53 16.15 -52.80 7.19
CA THR A 53 14.97 -52.47 6.38
C THR A 53 13.84 -51.86 7.25
N LEU A 54 13.59 -52.41 8.44
CA LEU A 54 12.60 -51.92 9.39
C LEU A 54 12.93 -50.49 9.87
N LEU A 55 14.19 -50.24 10.22
CA LEU A 55 14.63 -48.90 10.62
C LEU A 55 14.55 -47.92 9.43
N LEU A 56 15.00 -48.32 8.25
CA LEU A 56 14.90 -47.50 7.05
C LEU A 56 13.44 -47.18 6.70
N ALA A 57 12.53 -48.15 6.81
CA ALA A 57 11.13 -47.94 6.60
C ALA A 57 10.55 -46.92 7.60
N LEU A 58 10.85 -47.09 8.90
CA LEU A 58 10.32 -46.21 9.95
C LEU A 58 10.77 -44.75 9.78
N PHE A 59 12.09 -44.53 9.62
CA PHE A 59 12.66 -43.19 9.50
C PHE A 59 12.58 -42.64 8.07
N GLY A 60 12.69 -43.50 7.05
CA GLY A 60 12.65 -43.12 5.65
C GLY A 60 11.27 -42.67 5.23
N VAL A 61 10.24 -43.42 5.56
CA VAL A 61 8.84 -43.07 5.25
C VAL A 61 8.42 -41.78 5.97
N GLY A 62 8.78 -41.68 7.28
CA GLY A 62 8.49 -40.45 8.03
C GLY A 62 9.14 -39.22 7.40
N THR A 63 10.41 -39.32 6.98
CA THR A 63 11.12 -38.23 6.31
C THR A 63 10.53 -37.90 4.93
N ALA A 64 10.13 -38.92 4.16
CA ALA A 64 9.52 -38.75 2.85
C ALA A 64 8.16 -38.03 2.96
N LEU A 65 7.28 -38.48 3.87
CA LEU A 65 5.99 -37.84 4.10
C LEU A 65 6.12 -36.40 4.61
N TYR A 66 7.07 -36.15 5.52
CA TYR A 66 7.35 -34.81 6.00
C TYR A 66 7.84 -33.89 4.87
N THR A 67 8.78 -34.37 4.04
CA THR A 67 9.30 -33.60 2.91
C THR A 67 8.22 -33.31 1.88
N LEU A 68 7.32 -34.26 1.64
CA LEU A 68 6.17 -34.10 0.73
C LEU A 68 5.18 -33.09 1.28
N GLY A 69 4.90 -33.14 2.59
CA GLY A 69 4.03 -32.16 3.27
C GLY A 69 4.55 -30.74 3.16
N VAL A 70 5.82 -30.53 3.50
CA VAL A 70 6.47 -29.21 3.39
C VAL A 70 6.52 -28.71 1.93
N SER A 71 6.78 -29.63 0.98
CA SER A 71 6.79 -29.28 -0.46
C SER A 71 5.40 -28.90 -0.96
N PHE A 72 4.36 -29.58 -0.48
CA PHE A 72 2.97 -29.29 -0.82
C PHE A 72 2.52 -27.96 -0.20
N GLU A 73 2.89 -27.70 1.05
CA GLU A 73 2.65 -26.43 1.72
C GLU A 73 3.28 -25.26 0.95
N ALA A 74 4.54 -25.38 0.54
CA ALA A 74 5.24 -24.40 -0.29
C ALA A 74 4.60 -24.17 -1.67
N LEU A 75 3.98 -25.20 -2.25
CA LEU A 75 3.23 -25.10 -3.51
C LEU A 75 1.88 -24.41 -3.33
N VAL A 76 1.16 -24.73 -2.24
CA VAL A 76 -0.16 -24.14 -1.93
C VAL A 76 -0.02 -22.67 -1.51
N GLU A 77 1.00 -22.33 -0.73
CA GLU A 77 1.31 -20.94 -0.34
C GLU A 77 1.79 -20.07 -1.50
N GLY A 78 2.00 -20.61 -2.70
CA GLY A 78 2.35 -19.84 -3.89
C GLY A 78 3.76 -19.23 -3.86
N SER A 79 4.58 -19.55 -2.86
CA SER A 79 5.88 -18.92 -2.58
C SER A 79 6.88 -18.99 -3.75
N ILE A 80 6.72 -19.93 -4.68
CA ILE A 80 7.55 -20.06 -5.88
C ILE A 80 7.20 -18.99 -6.94
N ASN A 81 5.93 -18.62 -7.06
CA ASN A 81 5.47 -17.58 -7.99
C ASN A 81 5.71 -16.16 -7.46
N ASP A 82 5.72 -16.00 -6.15
CA ASP A 82 5.88 -14.68 -5.51
C ASP A 82 7.29 -14.11 -5.73
N GLY A 83 8.32 -14.94 -5.69
CA GLY A 83 9.68 -14.52 -5.98
C GLY A 83 9.89 -13.97 -7.41
N LEU A 84 9.14 -14.48 -8.38
CA LEU A 84 9.18 -13.99 -9.77
C LEU A 84 8.34 -12.71 -9.94
N LYS A 85 7.21 -12.61 -9.26
CA LYS A 85 6.36 -11.40 -9.26
C LYS A 85 7.08 -10.24 -8.56
N ILE A 86 7.73 -10.48 -7.42
CA ILE A 86 8.52 -9.49 -6.67
C ILE A 86 9.65 -8.93 -7.57
N ARG A 87 10.43 -9.79 -8.22
CA ARG A 87 11.52 -9.35 -9.12
C ARG A 87 11.02 -8.56 -10.33
N ARG A 88 9.84 -8.87 -10.85
CA ARG A 88 9.20 -8.08 -11.91
C ARG A 88 8.70 -6.75 -11.38
N GLY A 89 8.13 -6.72 -10.18
CA GLY A 89 7.69 -5.51 -9.49
C GLY A 89 8.85 -4.53 -9.30
N LEU A 90 9.97 -4.96 -8.73
CA LEU A 90 11.15 -4.13 -8.53
C LEU A 90 11.68 -3.53 -9.84
N ARG A 91 11.75 -4.31 -10.93
CA ARG A 91 12.17 -3.79 -12.24
C ARG A 91 11.22 -2.74 -12.83
N MET A 92 9.93 -2.79 -12.49
CA MET A 92 8.98 -1.76 -12.91
C MET A 92 9.17 -0.48 -12.08
N ILE A 93 9.48 -0.62 -10.79
CA ILE A 93 9.73 0.48 -9.86
C ILE A 93 11.02 1.24 -10.23
N ASP A 94 12.06 0.54 -10.68
CA ASP A 94 13.33 1.17 -11.10
C ASP A 94 13.16 2.21 -12.22
N LYS A 95 12.11 2.07 -13.03
CA LYS A 95 11.79 3.00 -14.14
C LYS A 95 10.86 4.14 -13.73
N LYS A 96 10.26 4.08 -12.53
CA LYS A 96 9.33 5.09 -12.06
C LYS A 96 10.06 6.32 -11.51
N SER A 97 9.52 7.48 -11.83
CA SER A 97 9.92 8.77 -11.29
C SER A 97 8.68 9.63 -11.06
N ASN A 98 8.75 10.59 -10.17
CA ASN A 98 7.64 11.46 -9.81
C ASN A 98 6.40 10.69 -9.28
N HIS A 99 6.62 9.51 -8.69
CA HIS A 99 5.57 8.67 -8.13
C HIS A 99 5.33 8.95 -6.66
N ILE A 100 4.21 8.42 -6.16
CA ILE A 100 3.82 8.48 -4.74
C ILE A 100 4.16 7.14 -4.10
N ILE A 101 4.87 7.16 -2.98
CA ILE A 101 5.12 5.99 -2.16
C ILE A 101 4.09 5.93 -1.04
N VAL A 102 3.36 4.82 -0.92
CA VAL A 102 2.42 4.57 0.18
C VAL A 102 2.96 3.45 1.05
N VAL A 103 3.31 3.79 2.28
CA VAL A 103 3.85 2.85 3.27
C VAL A 103 2.73 2.31 4.14
N GLY A 104 2.53 1.00 4.09
CA GLY A 104 1.45 0.29 4.75
C GLY A 104 0.30 -0.03 3.81
N ASN A 105 0.00 -1.33 3.66
CA ASN A 105 -1.09 -1.84 2.83
C ASN A 105 -2.30 -2.29 3.68
N GLY A 106 -2.54 -1.58 4.78
CA GLY A 106 -3.74 -1.73 5.60
C GLY A 106 -4.94 -1.00 4.99
N ARG A 107 -6.04 -0.94 5.75
CA ARG A 107 -7.29 -0.28 5.32
C ARG A 107 -7.09 1.16 4.85
N VAL A 108 -6.29 1.94 5.59
CA VAL A 108 -5.99 3.34 5.24
C VAL A 108 -5.13 3.42 3.99
N GLY A 109 -4.05 2.62 3.93
CA GLY A 109 -3.16 2.60 2.76
C GLY A 109 -3.89 2.21 1.48
N GLN A 110 -4.73 1.19 1.52
CA GLN A 110 -5.56 0.79 0.36
C GLN A 110 -6.52 1.91 -0.08
N ALA A 111 -7.19 2.57 0.86
CA ALA A 111 -8.07 3.71 0.54
C ALA A 111 -7.28 4.85 -0.15
N ILE A 112 -6.07 5.16 0.35
CA ILE A 112 -5.19 6.16 -0.24
C ILE A 112 -4.81 5.77 -1.67
N VAL A 113 -4.33 4.54 -1.86
CA VAL A 113 -3.89 4.07 -3.19
C VAL A 113 -5.01 4.09 -4.21
N HIS A 114 -6.20 3.66 -3.83
CA HIS A 114 -7.38 3.74 -4.70
C HIS A 114 -7.77 5.18 -5.04
N TYR A 115 -7.65 6.09 -4.09
CA TYR A 115 -7.95 7.50 -4.33
C TYR A 115 -6.94 8.12 -5.30
N VAL A 116 -5.64 8.08 -5.00
CA VAL A 116 -4.60 8.71 -5.81
C VAL A 116 -4.46 8.05 -7.18
N GLY A 117 -4.65 6.73 -7.26
CA GLY A 117 -4.59 5.98 -8.51
C GLY A 117 -5.72 6.31 -9.47
N ARG A 118 -6.96 6.51 -8.98
CA ARG A 118 -8.07 6.99 -9.81
C ARG A 118 -7.84 8.38 -10.38
N HIS A 119 -7.01 9.19 -9.74
CA HIS A 119 -6.62 10.51 -10.23
C HIS A 119 -5.37 10.48 -11.13
N GLY A 120 -4.96 9.28 -11.60
CA GLY A 120 -3.88 9.11 -12.56
C GLY A 120 -2.47 9.20 -11.97
N ALA A 121 -2.32 9.20 -10.64
CA ALA A 121 -1.01 9.21 -10.01
C ALA A 121 -0.34 7.83 -10.11
N GLU A 122 0.97 7.82 -10.39
CA GLU A 122 1.77 6.62 -10.28
C GLU A 122 2.06 6.29 -8.81
N VAL A 123 1.77 5.06 -8.39
CA VAL A 123 1.91 4.63 -7.00
C VAL A 123 2.86 3.45 -6.89
N VAL A 124 3.62 3.44 -5.80
CA VAL A 124 4.42 2.30 -5.32
C VAL A 124 4.05 2.07 -3.86
N MET A 125 3.69 0.84 -3.52
CA MET A 125 3.38 0.47 -2.15
C MET A 125 4.58 -0.16 -1.45
N VAL A 126 4.63 -0.05 -0.12
CA VAL A 126 5.59 -0.73 0.75
C VAL A 126 4.84 -1.42 1.87
N ASP A 127 5.00 -2.74 2.02
CA ASP A 127 4.42 -3.51 3.14
C ASP A 127 5.28 -4.74 3.45
N ARG A 128 5.19 -5.25 4.67
CA ARG A 128 5.86 -6.49 5.08
C ARG A 128 5.26 -7.74 4.47
N ARG A 129 3.97 -7.71 4.19
CA ARG A 129 3.20 -8.86 3.73
C ARG A 129 3.04 -8.82 2.21
N PRO A 130 3.32 -9.95 1.53
CA PRO A 130 3.05 -10.06 0.11
C PRO A 130 1.54 -9.98 -0.15
N GLN A 131 1.16 -9.26 -1.20
CA GLN A 131 -0.19 -9.26 -1.74
C GLN A 131 -0.13 -9.58 -3.23
N PRO A 132 -0.27 -10.85 -3.58
CA PRO A 132 -0.11 -11.32 -4.97
C PRO A 132 -1.14 -10.73 -5.94
N ASP A 133 -2.29 -10.28 -5.43
CA ASP A 133 -3.39 -9.74 -6.22
C ASP A 133 -3.45 -8.19 -6.22
N SER A 134 -2.40 -7.54 -5.74
CA SER A 134 -2.34 -6.07 -5.78
C SER A 134 -2.25 -5.57 -7.22
N GLU A 135 -3.11 -4.63 -7.58
CA GLU A 135 -3.06 -3.91 -8.86
C GLU A 135 -1.84 -2.98 -8.96
N TRP A 136 -1.25 -2.65 -7.82
CA TRP A 136 -0.15 -1.69 -7.68
C TRP A 136 1.18 -2.39 -7.42
N PRO A 137 2.31 -1.86 -7.95
CA PRO A 137 3.63 -2.33 -7.60
C PRO A 137 3.85 -2.24 -6.09
N ILE A 138 4.31 -3.33 -5.48
CA ILE A 138 4.58 -3.41 -4.05
C ILE A 138 6.03 -3.84 -3.80
N VAL A 139 6.71 -3.11 -2.93
CA VAL A 139 7.98 -3.51 -2.33
C VAL A 139 7.68 -4.24 -1.03
N ILE A 140 8.15 -5.47 -0.93
CA ILE A 140 7.97 -6.29 0.27
C ILE A 140 9.19 -6.12 1.17
N GLY A 141 8.99 -5.55 2.36
CA GLY A 141 10.05 -5.33 3.33
C GLY A 141 9.60 -4.50 4.52
N GLU A 142 10.48 -4.35 5.49
CA GLU A 142 10.29 -3.46 6.62
C GLU A 142 10.49 -2.01 6.18
N ALA A 143 9.45 -1.20 6.30
CA ALA A 143 9.51 0.21 5.88
C ALA A 143 10.43 1.06 6.77
N THR A 144 10.79 0.58 7.93
CA THR A 144 11.79 1.19 8.83
C THR A 144 13.23 0.95 8.37
N GLU A 145 13.45 0.07 7.39
CA GLU A 145 14.76 -0.16 6.79
C GLU A 145 14.95 0.78 5.59
N ASP A 146 16.04 1.56 5.59
CA ASP A 146 16.36 2.50 4.51
C ASP A 146 16.43 1.83 3.14
N GLN A 147 16.90 0.56 3.09
CA GLN A 147 16.99 -0.18 1.84
C GLN A 147 15.61 -0.42 1.21
N THR A 148 14.60 -0.73 2.02
CA THR A 148 13.22 -0.91 1.55
C THR A 148 12.67 0.38 0.90
N LEU A 149 12.95 1.53 1.50
CA LEU A 149 12.56 2.83 0.93
C LEU A 149 13.32 3.15 -0.36
N ARG A 150 14.61 2.78 -0.44
CA ARG A 150 15.41 2.91 -1.68
C ARG A 150 14.87 1.99 -2.79
N ASP A 151 14.51 0.76 -2.46
CA ASP A 151 13.90 -0.19 -3.41
C ASP A 151 12.54 0.31 -3.91
N ALA A 152 11.83 1.11 -3.10
CA ALA A 152 10.63 1.82 -3.50
C ALA A 152 10.89 3.07 -4.36
N GLY A 153 12.15 3.45 -4.58
CA GLY A 153 12.56 4.58 -5.41
C GLY A 153 12.40 5.94 -4.73
N ILE A 154 12.59 6.02 -3.40
CA ILE A 154 12.37 7.24 -2.61
C ILE A 154 13.12 8.47 -3.13
N GLU A 155 14.31 8.26 -3.69
CA GLU A 155 15.15 9.34 -4.24
C GLU A 155 14.53 9.99 -5.49
N ARG A 156 13.59 9.30 -6.15
CA ARG A 156 12.90 9.74 -7.38
C ARG A 156 11.41 10.00 -7.15
N ALA A 157 10.90 9.72 -5.95
CA ALA A 157 9.53 9.98 -5.57
C ALA A 157 9.29 11.47 -5.28
N THR A 158 8.06 11.92 -5.49
CA THR A 158 7.61 13.28 -5.12
C THR A 158 6.95 13.32 -3.76
N THR A 159 6.28 12.24 -3.39
CA THR A 159 5.49 12.17 -2.17
C THR A 159 5.65 10.82 -1.49
N LEU A 160 5.71 10.82 -0.15
CA LEU A 160 5.58 9.63 0.66
C LEU A 160 4.42 9.80 1.63
N ILE A 161 3.59 8.76 1.75
CA ILE A 161 2.49 8.71 2.70
C ILE A 161 2.77 7.57 3.68
N ALA A 162 3.11 7.89 4.93
CA ALA A 162 3.32 6.92 6.00
C ALA A 162 1.97 6.57 6.64
N ALA A 163 1.47 5.37 6.37
CA ALA A 163 0.12 4.91 6.77
C ALA A 163 0.14 3.56 7.52
N LEU A 164 1.22 3.29 8.26
CA LEU A 164 1.32 2.12 9.15
C LEU A 164 0.36 2.26 10.35
N ASP A 165 0.11 1.15 11.04
CA ASP A 165 -0.77 1.12 12.22
C ASP A 165 -0.09 1.59 13.52
N SER A 166 1.20 1.97 13.48
CA SER A 166 1.99 2.40 14.62
C SER A 166 2.52 3.82 14.41
N ASP A 167 2.20 4.73 15.34
CA ASP A 167 2.75 6.10 15.33
C ASP A 167 4.28 6.10 15.39
N ALA A 168 4.89 5.19 16.18
CA ALA A 168 6.33 5.08 16.31
C ALA A 168 7.00 4.71 14.97
N ASP A 169 6.44 3.73 14.26
CA ASP A 169 6.94 3.30 12.96
C ASP A 169 6.74 4.40 11.90
N ASN A 170 5.59 5.08 11.91
CA ASN A 170 5.33 6.21 11.01
C ASN A 170 6.29 7.37 11.26
N VAL A 171 6.62 7.70 12.52
CA VAL A 171 7.64 8.72 12.86
C VAL A 171 9.01 8.28 12.35
N TYR A 172 9.39 7.03 12.53
CA TYR A 172 10.68 6.50 12.07
C TYR A 172 10.77 6.54 10.53
N VAL A 173 9.75 6.07 9.83
CA VAL A 173 9.65 6.12 8.37
C VAL A 173 9.75 7.57 7.88
N THR A 174 9.07 8.51 8.54
CA THR A 174 9.12 9.95 8.21
C THR A 174 10.54 10.49 8.33
N LEU A 175 11.24 10.16 9.42
CA LEU A 175 12.62 10.58 9.65
C LEU A 175 13.57 10.02 8.58
N SER A 176 13.50 8.71 8.32
CA SER A 176 14.30 8.05 7.27
C SER A 176 14.01 8.63 5.89
N ALA A 177 12.73 8.84 5.57
CA ALA A 177 12.30 9.38 4.29
C ALA A 177 12.86 10.80 4.06
N ARG A 178 12.79 11.67 5.05
CA ARG A 178 13.33 13.02 5.00
C ARG A 178 14.86 13.03 4.86
N ALA A 179 15.55 12.10 5.54
CA ALA A 179 17.01 11.95 5.43
C ALA A 179 17.41 11.45 4.02
N LEU A 180 16.66 10.53 3.42
CA LEU A 180 16.94 9.96 2.10
C LEU A 180 16.58 10.91 0.96
N ASN A 181 15.51 11.70 1.10
CA ASN A 181 15.08 12.68 0.11
C ASN A 181 14.59 13.96 0.79
N PRO A 182 15.45 14.98 0.92
CA PRO A 182 15.12 16.25 1.57
C PRO A 182 13.98 17.04 0.89
N ALA A 183 13.75 16.82 -0.40
CA ALA A 183 12.72 17.51 -1.18
C ALA A 183 11.35 16.79 -1.20
N LEU A 184 11.27 15.63 -0.58
CA LEU A 184 10.08 14.78 -0.59
C LEU A 184 8.92 15.45 0.17
N HIS A 185 7.72 15.45 -0.40
CA HIS A 185 6.52 15.82 0.35
C HIS A 185 6.07 14.63 1.20
N ILE A 186 6.01 14.81 2.53
CA ILE A 186 5.72 13.72 3.46
C ILE A 186 4.40 13.96 4.18
N VAL A 187 3.45 13.05 3.98
CA VAL A 187 2.19 12.99 4.70
C VAL A 187 2.24 11.81 5.66
N ALA A 188 2.02 12.03 6.94
CA ALA A 188 2.08 10.97 7.94
C ALA A 188 0.74 10.79 8.65
N ARG A 189 0.34 9.52 8.84
CA ARG A 189 -0.78 9.14 9.68
C ARG A 189 -0.34 9.12 11.13
N THR A 190 -1.17 9.67 11.99
CA THR A 190 -1.11 9.46 13.45
C THR A 190 -2.44 8.94 13.97
N ASP A 191 -2.41 8.09 14.99
CA ASP A 191 -3.60 7.64 15.70
C ASP A 191 -3.90 8.55 16.90
N HIS A 192 -2.90 9.35 17.37
CA HIS A 192 -3.00 10.16 18.56
C HIS A 192 -2.56 11.61 18.29
N GLN A 193 -3.48 12.56 18.42
CA GLN A 193 -3.23 13.99 18.18
C GLN A 193 -2.03 14.54 18.96
N HIS A 194 -1.78 14.07 20.19
CA HIS A 194 -0.63 14.52 20.98
C HIS A 194 0.75 14.15 20.42
N ASN A 195 0.80 13.25 19.43
CA ASN A 195 2.04 12.88 18.72
C ASN A 195 2.33 13.77 17.50
N GLU A 196 1.39 14.59 17.05
CA GLU A 196 1.50 15.40 15.83
C GLU A 196 2.78 16.26 15.78
N ALA A 197 3.12 16.90 16.91
CA ALA A 197 4.36 17.70 16.99
C ALA A 197 5.63 16.88 16.72
N LYS A 198 5.66 15.60 17.08
CA LYS A 198 6.81 14.71 16.83
C LYS A 198 6.96 14.39 15.35
N PHE A 199 5.86 14.25 14.64
CA PHE A 199 5.89 14.03 13.19
C PHE A 199 6.46 15.23 12.44
N PHE A 200 6.06 16.44 12.80
CA PHE A 200 6.66 17.65 12.22
C PHE A 200 8.16 17.77 12.55
N GLN A 201 8.56 17.42 13.79
CA GLN A 201 9.98 17.37 14.17
C GLN A 201 10.77 16.31 13.39
N ALA A 202 10.12 15.19 13.04
CA ALA A 202 10.69 14.15 12.19
C ALA A 202 10.76 14.54 10.70
N GLY A 203 10.11 15.64 10.29
CA GLY A 203 10.15 16.15 8.94
C GLY A 203 8.90 15.92 8.11
N ALA A 204 7.76 15.60 8.71
CA ALA A 204 6.49 15.55 7.99
C ALA A 204 6.05 16.95 7.55
N ASP A 205 5.48 17.06 6.36
CA ASP A 205 4.86 18.30 5.87
C ASP A 205 3.39 18.40 6.27
N ARG A 206 2.75 17.23 6.44
CA ARG A 206 1.36 17.11 6.89
C ARG A 206 1.21 15.90 7.80
N VAL A 207 0.35 16.05 8.81
CA VAL A 207 -0.03 14.97 9.71
C VAL A 207 -1.54 14.82 9.68
N VAL A 208 -2.03 13.60 9.61
CA VAL A 208 -3.47 13.30 9.49
C VAL A 208 -3.85 12.24 10.51
N ASN A 209 -4.90 12.50 11.27
CA ASN A 209 -5.55 11.52 12.13
C ASN A 209 -6.86 11.03 11.46
N PRO A 210 -6.88 9.83 10.84
CA PRO A 210 -8.06 9.32 10.15
C PRO A 210 -9.25 9.09 11.08
N TYR A 211 -8.98 8.75 12.35
CA TYR A 211 -10.05 8.49 13.33
C TYR A 211 -10.75 9.77 13.74
N GLU A 212 -10.04 10.88 13.91
CA GLU A 212 -10.62 12.17 14.23
C GLU A 212 -11.47 12.69 13.07
N ILE A 213 -10.96 12.59 11.84
CA ILE A 213 -11.70 12.98 10.63
C ILE A 213 -12.98 12.14 10.50
N SER A 214 -12.84 10.81 10.62
CA SER A 214 -13.99 9.91 10.49
C SER A 214 -14.98 10.10 11.64
N GLY A 215 -14.49 10.25 12.86
CA GLY A 215 -15.33 10.47 14.05
C GLY A 215 -16.13 11.76 13.99
N SER A 216 -15.48 12.88 13.63
CA SER A 216 -16.16 14.16 13.45
C SER A 216 -17.18 14.12 12.31
N ARG A 217 -16.87 13.45 11.20
CA ARG A 217 -17.80 13.25 10.09
C ARG A 217 -19.03 12.43 10.50
N MET A 218 -18.82 11.31 11.19
CA MET A 218 -19.92 10.48 11.71
C MET A 218 -20.78 11.26 12.72
N GLY A 219 -20.15 12.05 13.60
CA GLY A 219 -20.85 12.93 14.53
C GLY A 219 -21.69 13.99 13.81
N ALA A 220 -21.16 14.62 12.77
CA ALA A 220 -21.88 15.59 11.96
C ALA A 220 -23.10 14.97 11.27
N LEU A 221 -22.95 13.78 10.68
CA LEU A 221 -24.06 13.01 10.09
C LEU A 221 -25.16 12.67 11.10
N ALA A 222 -24.79 12.35 12.34
CA ALA A 222 -25.74 12.03 13.39
C ALA A 222 -26.50 13.28 13.90
N LEU A 223 -25.84 14.44 13.98
CA LEU A 223 -26.43 15.68 14.49
C LEU A 223 -27.15 16.50 13.40
N HIS A 224 -26.63 16.49 12.18
CA HIS A 224 -27.09 17.33 11.08
C HIS A 224 -27.14 16.53 9.75
N PRO A 225 -28.00 15.48 9.65
CA PRO A 225 -28.01 14.58 8.51
C PRO A 225 -28.24 15.32 7.18
N THR A 226 -29.20 16.22 7.11
CA THR A 226 -29.52 16.97 5.89
C THR A 226 -28.37 17.89 5.43
N LEU A 227 -27.66 18.52 6.38
CA LEU A 227 -26.50 19.35 6.05
C LEU A 227 -25.33 18.50 5.55
N ALA A 228 -25.13 17.36 6.17
CA ALA A 228 -24.06 16.45 5.78
C ALA A 228 -24.32 15.84 4.39
N GLU A 229 -25.55 15.44 4.08
CA GLU A 229 -25.98 15.00 2.75
C GLU A 229 -25.76 16.09 1.70
N PHE A 230 -26.20 17.33 2.00
CA PHE A 230 -25.99 18.45 1.09
C PHE A 230 -24.50 18.72 0.79
N LEU A 231 -23.65 18.69 1.83
CA LEU A 231 -22.20 18.89 1.62
C LEU A 231 -21.56 17.76 0.82
N ASP A 232 -21.99 16.50 1.01
CA ASP A 232 -21.50 15.37 0.22
C ASP A 232 -21.90 15.50 -1.26
N GLU A 233 -23.14 15.89 -1.51
CA GLU A 233 -23.68 16.13 -2.84
C GLU A 233 -22.91 17.25 -3.56
N VAL A 234 -22.69 18.38 -2.89
CA VAL A 234 -22.03 19.55 -3.46
C VAL A 234 -20.52 19.37 -3.64
N LEU A 235 -19.84 18.61 -2.76
CA LEU A 235 -18.38 18.46 -2.79
C LEU A 235 -17.88 17.24 -3.57
N HIS A 236 -18.74 16.22 -3.80
CA HIS A 236 -18.28 14.93 -4.33
C HIS A 236 -19.12 14.39 -5.49
N ASP A 237 -20.25 15.00 -5.83
CA ASP A 237 -21.13 14.51 -6.88
C ASP A 237 -21.40 15.56 -7.96
N ASP A 238 -20.69 15.46 -9.08
CA ASP A 238 -20.89 16.32 -10.27
C ASP A 238 -22.25 16.10 -10.96
N SER A 239 -23.04 15.11 -10.52
CA SER A 239 -24.29 14.73 -11.21
C SER A 239 -25.45 15.72 -10.99
N HIS A 240 -25.40 16.53 -9.93
CA HIS A 240 -26.48 17.45 -9.58
C HIS A 240 -26.28 18.87 -10.08
N GLY A 241 -25.18 19.12 -10.80
CA GLY A 241 -24.96 20.38 -11.49
C GLY A 241 -24.67 21.59 -10.59
N VAL A 242 -24.41 21.37 -9.32
CA VAL A 242 -23.96 22.39 -8.35
C VAL A 242 -22.57 22.02 -7.87
N THR A 243 -21.64 22.96 -7.92
CA THR A 243 -20.24 22.76 -7.49
C THR A 243 -19.78 23.85 -6.57
N VAL A 244 -18.80 23.54 -5.70
CA VAL A 244 -17.97 24.53 -5.02
C VAL A 244 -16.64 24.58 -5.74
N ASP A 245 -16.21 25.77 -6.14
CA ASP A 245 -14.96 25.94 -6.88
C ASP A 245 -14.19 27.16 -6.39
N GLU A 246 -12.91 27.22 -6.72
CA GLU A 246 -12.01 28.33 -6.42
C GLU A 246 -11.67 29.10 -7.70
N ILE A 247 -11.91 30.42 -7.69
CA ILE A 247 -11.55 31.31 -8.81
C ILE A 247 -10.51 32.30 -8.32
N GLU A 248 -9.29 32.20 -8.86
CA GLU A 248 -8.23 33.15 -8.57
C GLU A 248 -8.43 34.44 -9.38
N VAL A 249 -8.32 35.59 -8.71
CA VAL A 249 -8.37 36.93 -9.32
C VAL A 249 -6.96 37.41 -9.60
N PRO A 250 -6.46 37.31 -10.85
CA PRO A 250 -5.13 37.77 -11.18
C PRO A 250 -4.95 39.26 -10.87
N PRO A 251 -3.75 39.73 -10.52
CA PRO A 251 -3.47 41.15 -10.28
C PRO A 251 -3.82 42.07 -11.48
N THR A 252 -3.83 41.50 -12.69
CA THR A 252 -4.16 42.20 -13.93
C THR A 252 -5.64 42.15 -14.29
N SER A 253 -6.45 41.45 -13.50
CA SER A 253 -7.88 41.28 -13.75
C SER A 253 -8.63 42.61 -13.74
N PRO A 254 -9.58 42.82 -14.67
CA PRO A 254 -10.50 43.96 -14.63
C PRO A 254 -11.44 43.96 -13.44
N ALA A 255 -11.53 42.87 -12.69
CA ALA A 255 -12.32 42.70 -11.46
C ALA A 255 -11.67 43.34 -10.25
N VAL A 256 -10.37 43.59 -10.27
CA VAL A 256 -9.63 44.17 -9.13
C VAL A 256 -10.21 45.55 -8.76
N GLY A 257 -10.52 45.71 -7.47
CA GLY A 257 -11.06 46.93 -6.88
C GLY A 257 -12.55 47.13 -7.13
N LYS A 258 -13.22 46.32 -7.94
CA LYS A 258 -14.67 46.42 -8.12
C LYS A 258 -15.43 45.80 -6.95
N PRO A 259 -16.64 46.28 -6.66
CA PRO A 259 -17.52 45.58 -5.73
C PRO A 259 -17.85 44.17 -6.22
N LEU A 260 -17.90 43.20 -5.29
CA LEU A 260 -18.21 41.82 -5.60
C LEU A 260 -19.56 41.66 -6.34
N GLY A 261 -20.53 42.49 -6.01
CA GLY A 261 -21.85 42.48 -6.68
C GLY A 261 -21.84 42.81 -8.15
N ASP A 262 -20.81 43.50 -8.65
CA ASP A 262 -20.65 43.82 -10.06
C ASP A 262 -20.11 42.61 -10.87
N LEU A 263 -19.54 41.62 -10.19
CA LEU A 263 -18.98 40.43 -10.81
C LEU A 263 -19.97 39.27 -10.90
N VAL A 264 -20.86 39.16 -9.91
CA VAL A 264 -21.89 38.12 -9.90
C VAL A 264 -23.03 38.45 -10.84
N GLY A 265 -23.66 37.44 -11.41
CA GLY A 265 -24.74 37.59 -12.38
C GLY A 265 -26.04 38.12 -11.77
N PRO A 266 -27.06 38.39 -12.62
CA PRO A 266 -28.40 38.76 -12.15
C PRO A 266 -28.97 37.68 -11.23
N GLY A 267 -29.39 38.10 -10.02
CA GLY A 267 -29.84 37.15 -8.99
C GLY A 267 -28.77 36.68 -8.01
N GLY A 268 -27.52 37.18 -8.14
CA GLY A 268 -26.43 36.84 -7.19
C GLY A 268 -25.81 35.47 -7.41
N GLN A 269 -25.86 34.95 -8.64
CA GLN A 269 -25.27 33.65 -9.00
C GLN A 269 -23.98 33.83 -9.80
N PRO A 270 -22.92 32.97 -9.56
CA PRO A 270 -22.81 32.04 -8.45
C PRO A 270 -22.71 32.74 -7.10
N LEU A 271 -23.06 32.05 -6.02
CA LEU A 271 -22.92 32.58 -4.65
C LEU A 271 -21.44 32.58 -4.26
N VAL A 272 -20.89 33.75 -3.95
CA VAL A 272 -19.53 33.82 -3.36
C VAL A 272 -19.65 33.60 -1.85
N ILE A 273 -19.20 32.43 -1.39
CA ILE A 273 -19.29 32.02 0.02
C ILE A 273 -18.14 32.54 0.85
N ALA A 274 -16.96 32.73 0.25
CA ALA A 274 -15.80 33.30 0.91
C ALA A 274 -14.83 33.99 -0.07
N LEU A 275 -14.06 34.94 0.47
CA LEU A 275 -12.88 35.52 -0.14
C LEU A 275 -11.66 35.07 0.66
N ARG A 276 -10.60 34.56 0.01
CA ARG A 276 -9.32 34.35 0.64
C ARG A 276 -8.35 35.42 0.17
N ASP A 277 -7.98 36.31 1.08
CA ASP A 277 -6.92 37.30 0.88
C ASP A 277 -5.58 36.70 1.32
N ALA A 278 -4.50 36.99 0.61
CA ALA A 278 -3.17 36.49 0.94
C ALA A 278 -2.70 36.91 2.35
N ASP A 279 -3.11 38.11 2.80
CA ASP A 279 -2.65 38.72 4.05
C ASP A 279 -3.63 38.54 5.23
N HIS A 280 -4.93 38.33 4.98
CA HIS A 280 -5.98 38.43 5.99
C HIS A 280 -6.79 37.13 6.19
N GLY A 281 -6.46 36.05 5.47
CA GLY A 281 -7.16 34.77 5.58
C GLY A 281 -8.54 34.78 4.89
N TYR A 282 -9.49 34.01 5.42
CA TYR A 282 -10.83 33.87 4.83
C TYR A 282 -11.78 34.95 5.39
N VAL A 283 -12.44 35.66 4.48
CA VAL A 283 -13.62 36.51 4.78
C VAL A 283 -14.86 35.75 4.33
N ALA A 284 -15.56 35.13 5.28
CA ALA A 284 -16.79 34.38 4.98
C ALA A 284 -17.98 35.35 4.77
N ASN A 285 -18.87 34.95 3.84
CA ASN A 285 -20.09 35.71 3.50
C ASN A 285 -19.82 37.19 3.17
N PRO A 286 -18.96 37.51 2.19
CA PRO A 286 -18.65 38.87 1.81
C PRO A 286 -19.91 39.59 1.31
N SER A 287 -20.04 40.88 1.63
CA SER A 287 -21.14 41.69 1.10
C SER A 287 -20.94 41.96 -0.39
N SER A 288 -22.03 42.26 -1.09
CA SER A 288 -21.98 42.68 -2.50
C SER A 288 -21.15 43.95 -2.73
N SER A 289 -20.98 44.80 -1.68
CA SER A 289 -20.16 45.99 -1.72
C SER A 289 -18.69 45.76 -1.38
N THR A 290 -18.28 44.52 -1.02
CA THR A 290 -16.91 44.20 -0.68
C THR A 290 -16.03 44.33 -1.93
N PRO A 291 -14.98 45.18 -1.92
CA PRO A 291 -14.06 45.29 -3.03
C PRO A 291 -13.23 44.01 -3.16
N VAL A 292 -12.93 43.58 -4.38
CA VAL A 292 -12.13 42.38 -4.64
C VAL A 292 -10.66 42.77 -4.77
N PRO A 293 -9.78 42.36 -3.84
CA PRO A 293 -8.34 42.66 -3.93
C PRO A 293 -7.66 41.86 -5.03
N ALA A 294 -6.52 42.33 -5.48
CA ALA A 294 -5.65 41.58 -6.41
C ALA A 294 -5.08 40.34 -5.73
N GLY A 295 -5.01 39.21 -6.44
CA GLY A 295 -4.49 37.95 -5.89
C GLY A 295 -5.43 37.23 -4.91
N THR A 296 -6.67 37.70 -4.79
CA THR A 296 -7.71 37.06 -3.98
C THR A 296 -8.21 35.80 -4.66
N VAL A 297 -8.53 34.78 -3.85
CA VAL A 297 -9.26 33.59 -4.31
C VAL A 297 -10.72 33.70 -3.87
N LEU A 298 -11.63 33.61 -4.81
CA LEU A 298 -13.07 33.55 -4.59
C LEU A 298 -13.46 32.09 -4.40
N VAL A 299 -14.09 31.75 -3.29
CA VAL A 299 -14.72 30.45 -3.08
C VAL A 299 -16.20 30.61 -3.44
N VAL A 300 -16.63 29.90 -4.47
CA VAL A 300 -17.95 30.07 -5.09
C VAL A 300 -18.77 28.79 -5.07
N LEU A 301 -20.10 28.95 -4.94
CA LEU A 301 -21.08 27.87 -5.01
C LEU A 301 -22.08 28.19 -6.11
N GLY A 302 -22.23 27.32 -7.09
CA GLY A 302 -23.15 27.52 -8.20
C GLY A 302 -23.17 26.39 -9.21
N SER A 303 -23.94 26.58 -10.30
CA SER A 303 -23.85 25.63 -11.40
C SER A 303 -22.50 25.75 -12.12
N ASN A 304 -22.04 24.68 -12.75
CA ASN A 304 -20.82 24.69 -13.56
C ASN A 304 -20.81 25.82 -14.60
N ALA A 305 -21.99 26.13 -15.17
CA ALA A 305 -22.15 27.21 -16.13
C ALA A 305 -21.98 28.61 -15.50
N ASP A 306 -22.54 28.82 -14.30
CA ASP A 306 -22.43 30.10 -13.60
C ASP A 306 -21.02 30.36 -13.09
N VAL A 307 -20.35 29.29 -12.61
CA VAL A 307 -18.96 29.34 -12.14
C VAL A 307 -18.02 29.66 -13.31
N ALA A 308 -18.20 29.00 -14.45
CA ALA A 308 -17.42 29.28 -15.66
C ALA A 308 -17.66 30.72 -16.16
N ALA A 309 -18.91 31.21 -16.15
CA ALA A 309 -19.24 32.57 -16.54
C ALA A 309 -18.63 33.63 -15.60
N LEU A 310 -18.49 33.33 -14.31
CA LEU A 310 -17.79 34.21 -13.36
C LEU A 310 -16.29 34.20 -13.61
N ALA A 311 -15.70 33.02 -13.87
CA ALA A 311 -14.28 32.88 -14.17
C ALA A 311 -13.86 33.68 -15.41
N GLU A 312 -14.73 33.79 -16.42
CA GLU A 312 -14.49 34.62 -17.62
C GLU A 312 -14.53 36.14 -17.34
N ARG A 313 -15.15 36.57 -16.24
CA ARG A 313 -15.25 37.99 -15.84
C ARG A 313 -14.13 38.45 -14.93
N VAL A 314 -13.44 37.47 -14.34
CA VAL A 314 -12.34 37.64 -13.41
C VAL A 314 -11.02 37.51 -14.12
#